data_1e713be0bc743cd161143af256280d77
#
_entry.id   1e713be0bc743cd161143af256280d77
#
_cell.length_a   1.000
_cell.length_b   1.000
_cell.length_c   1.000
_cell.angle_alpha   90.00
_cell.angle_beta   90.00
_cell.angle_gamma   90.00
#
_symmetry.space_group_name_H-M   'P 1'
#
loop_
_entity.id
_entity.type
_entity.pdbx_description
1 polymer ?
#
loop_
_entity_poly.entity_id
_entity_poly.type
_entity_poly.pdbx_seq_one_letter_code
_entity_poly.pdbx_strand_id
1 'polypeptide(L)'
;MSSQRDAWGERLPRHLGLGSAIAVLVGSTIGSGIFRVPAGVAGQLHQAGPVLLAWVVGGLVALFGALTYAELAAALPRSGGVFAYILEGFGPLPAFLFGWSELTVIRASALGAISTIFAEYLGYFIELSPLQVRWVAAGAVLLVGTLNYVGVSSAAVVMNLTTVAKYGALAALALLAFTAGRGSAGHFSPAWEGGLDLSLMGTALIAIMWTYDGWADLSFVGGEVKNPARTLPLALILGTAAIVLVYLLLNVAYIWLVPLPEMAGSKLIAATAADRIPLFGGAGGAVISGIVMLSCFGALTGSMITGPRIFFAMADRGLFFRAIARVSPRFQSPSVAIWLATALGMLYVLFNDFQQLADKFILGIWPFYALAVAAVFVLRRTRPDMPRPYRTWGYPVVPLLFLVASVAMVVNALWTDPVNTGITFGIILVGIPVYYLWRTWGGPAPATALGLE
;
A
#
# COMPACT_ATOMS: atom_id res chain seq x y z
N MET A 1 -25.61 -35.88 9.92
CA MET A 1 -24.42 -35.24 9.43
C MET A 1 -24.72 -33.74 9.33
N SER A 2 -24.36 -32.97 10.35
CA SER A 2 -24.54 -31.53 10.38
C SER A 2 -23.54 -30.93 9.41
N SER A 3 -24.03 -30.24 8.35
CA SER A 3 -23.19 -29.39 7.51
C SER A 3 -22.63 -28.28 8.39
N GLN A 4 -21.40 -28.45 8.86
CA GLN A 4 -20.60 -27.30 9.31
C GLN A 4 -20.55 -26.35 8.12
N ARG A 5 -21.30 -25.24 8.19
CA ARG A 5 -21.16 -24.12 7.26
C ARG A 5 -19.75 -23.60 7.46
N ASP A 6 -18.86 -23.93 6.51
CA ASP A 6 -17.48 -23.45 6.53
C ASP A 6 -17.46 -21.93 6.69
N ALA A 7 -16.77 -21.46 7.71
CA ALA A 7 -16.65 -20.03 7.96
C ALA A 7 -16.03 -19.34 6.74
N TRP A 8 -16.54 -18.15 6.42
CA TRP A 8 -16.04 -17.36 5.30
C TRP A 8 -14.52 -17.14 5.39
N GLY A 9 -13.80 -17.42 4.29
CA GLY A 9 -12.34 -17.22 4.21
C GLY A 9 -11.49 -18.33 4.83
N GLU A 10 -12.07 -19.46 5.28
CA GLU A 10 -11.35 -20.61 5.85
C GLU A 10 -11.19 -21.79 4.86
N ARG A 11 -11.73 -21.65 3.63
CA ARG A 11 -11.75 -22.74 2.63
C ARG A 11 -10.43 -23.01 1.93
N LEU A 12 -9.47 -22.08 2.03
CA LEU A 12 -8.19 -22.20 1.35
C LEU A 12 -7.21 -23.07 2.14
N PRO A 13 -6.41 -23.93 1.47
CA PRO A 13 -5.43 -24.77 2.16
C PRO A 13 -4.34 -23.90 2.80
N ARG A 14 -4.00 -24.18 4.05
CA ARG A 14 -2.95 -23.50 4.81
C ARG A 14 -1.58 -24.02 4.39
N HIS A 15 -0.86 -23.27 3.57
CA HIS A 15 0.45 -23.65 3.04
C HIS A 15 1.58 -22.65 3.35
N LEU A 16 1.25 -21.39 3.72
CA LEU A 16 2.23 -20.34 3.98
C LEU A 16 2.86 -20.50 5.37
N GLY A 17 4.14 -20.81 5.43
CA GLY A 17 4.95 -20.78 6.66
C GLY A 17 5.43 -19.36 7.01
N LEU A 18 6.17 -19.22 8.13
CA LEU A 18 6.64 -17.90 8.62
C LEU A 18 7.49 -17.16 7.58
N GLY A 19 8.46 -17.83 6.96
CA GLY A 19 9.30 -17.21 5.94
C GLY A 19 8.50 -16.73 4.72
N SER A 20 7.54 -17.54 4.25
CA SER A 20 6.65 -17.15 3.14
C SER A 20 5.72 -16.00 3.53
N ALA A 21 5.20 -15.99 4.76
CA ALA A 21 4.36 -14.92 5.26
C ALA A 21 5.12 -13.57 5.35
N ILE A 22 6.36 -13.60 5.87
CA ILE A 22 7.25 -12.42 5.87
C ILE A 22 7.54 -11.98 4.42
N ALA A 23 7.83 -12.92 3.51
CA ALA A 23 8.10 -12.60 2.11
C ALA A 23 6.90 -11.95 1.42
N VAL A 24 5.67 -12.39 1.70
CA VAL A 24 4.44 -11.76 1.21
C VAL A 24 4.35 -10.32 1.71
N LEU A 25 4.48 -10.10 3.01
CA LEU A 25 4.39 -8.76 3.61
C LEU A 25 5.48 -7.83 3.07
N VAL A 26 6.74 -8.25 3.10
CA VAL A 26 7.88 -7.46 2.61
C VAL A 26 7.72 -7.22 1.09
N GLY A 27 7.25 -8.24 0.35
CA GLY A 27 7.00 -8.15 -1.09
C GLY A 27 5.93 -7.13 -1.48
N SER A 28 4.87 -7.04 -0.69
CA SER A 28 3.81 -6.05 -0.88
C SER A 28 4.27 -4.63 -0.51
N THR A 29 5.00 -4.49 0.59
CA THR A 29 5.37 -3.17 1.12
C THR A 29 6.55 -2.55 0.37
N ILE A 30 7.63 -3.30 0.10
CA ILE A 30 8.75 -2.76 -0.67
C ILE A 30 8.36 -2.67 -2.15
N GLY A 31 7.71 -1.58 -2.47
CA GLY A 31 7.22 -1.24 -3.82
C GLY A 31 8.05 -0.15 -4.50
N SER A 32 7.37 0.66 -5.28
CA SER A 32 7.95 1.78 -6.04
C SER A 32 8.24 3.02 -5.18
N GLY A 33 7.61 3.15 -4.01
CA GLY A 33 7.66 4.36 -3.17
C GLY A 33 9.07 4.76 -2.74
N ILE A 34 9.90 3.81 -2.29
CA ILE A 34 11.26 4.08 -1.81
C ILE A 34 12.20 4.65 -2.88
N PHE A 35 11.86 4.48 -4.15
CA PHE A 35 12.63 5.02 -5.27
C PHE A 35 12.22 6.46 -5.66
N ARG A 36 11.09 6.98 -5.11
CA ARG A 36 10.53 8.28 -5.51
C ARG A 36 10.25 9.22 -4.33
N VAL A 37 9.64 8.70 -3.26
CA VAL A 37 9.17 9.49 -2.11
C VAL A 37 10.29 10.20 -1.33
N PRO A 38 11.48 9.60 -1.12
CA PRO A 38 12.55 10.28 -0.37
C PRO A 38 12.90 11.68 -0.90
N ALA A 39 12.87 11.86 -2.21
CA ALA A 39 13.11 13.16 -2.84
C ALA A 39 12.02 14.19 -2.51
N GLY A 40 10.75 13.78 -2.56
CA GLY A 40 9.62 14.65 -2.19
C GLY A 40 9.68 15.06 -0.72
N VAL A 41 10.01 14.14 0.18
CA VAL A 41 10.18 14.40 1.62
C VAL A 41 11.36 15.38 1.85
N ALA A 42 12.48 15.19 1.16
CA ALA A 42 13.61 16.13 1.21
C ALA A 42 13.22 17.54 0.74
N GLY A 43 12.38 17.62 -0.32
CA GLY A 43 11.85 18.87 -0.84
C GLY A 43 10.85 19.59 0.07
N GLN A 44 10.23 18.87 1.00
CA GLN A 44 9.31 19.45 1.99
C GLN A 44 10.02 19.89 3.27
N LEU A 45 10.94 19.06 3.77
CA LEU A 45 11.56 19.24 5.10
C LEU A 45 12.94 19.91 5.06
N HIS A 46 13.61 19.93 3.91
CA HIS A 46 14.86 20.64 3.61
C HIS A 46 16.08 20.36 4.52
N GLN A 47 15.95 19.59 5.59
CA GLN A 47 17.00 19.28 6.57
C GLN A 47 17.07 17.79 6.88
N ALA A 48 18.26 17.23 7.08
CA ALA A 48 18.46 15.81 7.29
C ALA A 48 17.77 15.26 8.55
N GLY A 49 17.80 15.99 9.65
CA GLY A 49 17.16 15.60 10.90
C GLY A 49 15.64 15.45 10.79
N PRO A 50 14.89 16.50 10.36
CA PRO A 50 13.47 16.40 10.09
C PRO A 50 13.10 15.30 9.08
N VAL A 51 13.86 15.14 7.98
CA VAL A 51 13.65 14.08 7.00
C VAL A 51 13.74 12.69 7.67
N LEU A 52 14.83 12.41 8.36
CA LEU A 52 15.00 11.11 9.03
C LEU A 52 13.99 10.90 10.15
N LEU A 53 13.66 11.95 10.92
CA LEU A 53 12.60 11.88 11.94
C LEU A 53 11.26 11.50 11.32
N ALA A 54 10.89 12.08 10.17
CA ALA A 54 9.65 11.74 9.49
C ALA A 54 9.60 10.25 9.09
N TRP A 55 10.71 9.70 8.59
CA TRP A 55 10.80 8.26 8.29
C TRP A 55 10.73 7.38 9.53
N VAL A 56 11.33 7.80 10.65
CA VAL A 56 11.20 7.09 11.94
C VAL A 56 9.76 7.12 12.44
N VAL A 57 9.13 8.29 12.46
CA VAL A 57 7.73 8.45 12.90
C VAL A 57 6.79 7.62 12.02
N GLY A 58 6.95 7.69 10.70
CA GLY A 58 6.15 6.89 9.77
C GLY A 58 6.33 5.39 9.98
N GLY A 59 7.57 4.94 10.18
CA GLY A 59 7.87 3.55 10.50
C GLY A 59 7.26 3.09 11.83
N LEU A 60 7.27 3.94 12.88
CA LEU A 60 6.62 3.65 14.15
C LEU A 60 5.10 3.56 14.00
N VAL A 61 4.49 4.45 13.23
CA VAL A 61 3.03 4.41 12.96
C VAL A 61 2.67 3.10 12.24
N ALA A 62 3.41 2.71 11.20
CA ALA A 62 3.21 1.43 10.52
C ALA A 62 3.38 0.24 11.48
N LEU A 63 4.38 0.28 12.36
CA LEU A 63 4.61 -0.76 13.36
C LEU A 63 3.48 -0.83 14.39
N PHE A 64 2.93 0.30 14.84
CA PHE A 64 1.77 0.34 15.73
C PHE A 64 0.53 -0.28 15.08
N GLY A 65 0.32 -0.02 13.79
CA GLY A 65 -0.69 -0.69 12.99
C GLY A 65 -0.47 -2.20 12.95
N ALA A 66 0.73 -2.64 12.60
CA ALA A 66 1.09 -4.06 12.52
C ALA A 66 0.93 -4.80 13.86
N LEU A 67 1.36 -4.20 14.99
CA LEU A 67 1.16 -4.74 16.34
C LEU A 67 -0.33 -4.95 16.66
N THR A 68 -1.18 -4.01 16.23
CA THR A 68 -2.62 -4.07 16.49
C THR A 68 -3.31 -5.09 15.57
N TYR A 69 -2.96 -5.10 14.28
CA TYR A 69 -3.46 -6.09 13.33
C TYR A 69 -3.03 -7.51 13.67
N ALA A 70 -1.89 -7.68 14.32
CA ALA A 70 -1.43 -8.98 14.79
C ALA A 70 -2.44 -9.64 15.75
N GLU A 71 -3.13 -8.87 16.62
CA GLU A 71 -4.20 -9.39 17.46
C GLU A 71 -5.41 -9.82 16.64
N LEU A 72 -5.86 -8.96 15.71
CA LEU A 72 -7.01 -9.26 14.86
C LEU A 72 -6.73 -10.47 13.97
N ALA A 73 -5.55 -10.53 13.35
CA ALA A 73 -5.15 -11.62 12.49
C ALA A 73 -5.04 -12.96 13.22
N ALA A 74 -4.56 -12.95 14.48
CA ALA A 74 -4.49 -14.15 15.31
C ALA A 74 -5.87 -14.60 15.82
N ALA A 75 -6.75 -13.64 16.13
CA ALA A 75 -8.09 -13.93 16.63
C ALA A 75 -9.09 -14.30 15.52
N LEU A 76 -8.88 -13.75 14.31
CA LEU A 76 -9.73 -13.96 13.12
C LEU A 76 -8.84 -14.42 11.95
N PRO A 77 -8.28 -15.64 11.98
CA PRO A 77 -7.31 -16.12 11.00
C PRO A 77 -7.97 -16.59 9.71
N ARG A 78 -8.66 -15.68 9.03
CA ARG A 78 -9.35 -15.90 7.76
C ARG A 78 -8.90 -14.88 6.71
N SER A 79 -9.12 -15.20 5.44
CA SER A 79 -8.84 -14.28 4.36
C SER A 79 -9.84 -13.13 4.34
N GLY A 80 -9.39 -11.93 3.96
CA GLY A 80 -10.25 -10.74 3.87
C GLY A 80 -9.71 -9.51 4.61
N GLY A 81 -8.74 -9.68 5.52
CA GLY A 81 -8.00 -8.58 6.14
C GLY A 81 -8.86 -7.45 6.67
N VAL A 82 -8.55 -6.24 6.25
CA VAL A 82 -9.24 -4.98 6.62
C VAL A 82 -10.76 -5.10 6.54
N PHE A 83 -11.27 -5.65 5.41
CA PHE A 83 -12.71 -5.85 5.21
C PHE A 83 -13.32 -6.70 6.32
N ALA A 84 -12.69 -7.85 6.64
CA ALA A 84 -13.19 -8.77 7.66
C ALA A 84 -13.19 -8.11 9.05
N TYR A 85 -12.15 -7.36 9.40
CA TYR A 85 -12.03 -6.70 10.70
C TYR A 85 -13.05 -5.58 10.88
N ILE A 86 -13.29 -4.78 9.83
CA ILE A 86 -14.32 -3.74 9.83
C ILE A 86 -15.72 -4.36 9.94
N LEU A 87 -15.97 -5.43 9.17
CA LEU A 87 -17.26 -6.12 9.20
C LEU A 87 -17.59 -6.66 10.58
N GLU A 88 -16.64 -7.33 11.24
CA GLU A 88 -16.81 -7.90 12.57
C GLU A 88 -16.94 -6.83 13.68
N GLY A 89 -16.24 -5.69 13.52
CA GLY A 89 -16.26 -4.60 14.50
C GLY A 89 -17.42 -3.63 14.34
N PHE A 90 -17.81 -3.30 13.11
CA PHE A 90 -18.71 -2.18 12.82
C PHE A 90 -19.87 -2.54 11.88
N GLY A 91 -19.91 -3.78 11.38
CA GLY A 91 -21.01 -4.25 10.53
C GLY A 91 -20.86 -3.88 9.05
N PRO A 92 -21.95 -4.10 8.27
CA PRO A 92 -21.89 -4.16 6.81
C PRO A 92 -21.70 -2.83 6.10
N LEU A 93 -22.22 -1.71 6.62
CA LEU A 93 -22.09 -0.41 5.94
C LEU A 93 -20.63 0.08 5.86
N PRO A 94 -19.85 0.14 6.96
CA PRO A 94 -18.43 0.50 6.87
C PRO A 94 -17.61 -0.49 6.05
N ALA A 95 -17.94 -1.78 6.10
CA ALA A 95 -17.28 -2.80 5.26
C ALA A 95 -17.59 -2.58 3.76
N PHE A 96 -18.82 -2.22 3.40
CA PHE A 96 -19.19 -1.84 2.03
C PHE A 96 -18.43 -0.59 1.58
N LEU A 97 -18.32 0.43 2.45
CA LEU A 97 -17.59 1.66 2.14
C LEU A 97 -16.11 1.39 1.87
N PHE A 98 -15.49 0.44 2.56
CA PHE A 98 -14.15 -0.01 2.24
C PHE A 98 -14.07 -0.55 0.81
N GLY A 99 -14.95 -1.45 0.41
CA GLY A 99 -14.96 -2.00 -0.95
C GLY A 99 -15.30 -0.96 -2.02
N TRP A 100 -16.19 -0.01 -1.70
CA TRP A 100 -16.49 1.13 -2.56
C TRP A 100 -15.25 2.02 -2.75
N SER A 101 -14.53 2.34 -1.67
CA SER A 101 -13.27 3.08 -1.72
C SER A 101 -12.17 2.34 -2.46
N GLU A 102 -12.06 1.02 -2.25
CA GLU A 102 -11.10 0.18 -2.98
C GLU A 102 -11.31 0.29 -4.49
N LEU A 103 -12.55 0.28 -4.94
CA LEU A 103 -12.87 0.42 -6.35
C LEU A 103 -12.61 1.83 -6.87
N THR A 104 -13.17 2.85 -6.18
CA THR A 104 -13.30 4.20 -6.75
C THR A 104 -12.11 5.11 -6.49
N VAL A 105 -11.39 4.90 -5.41
CA VAL A 105 -10.27 5.76 -4.98
C VAL A 105 -8.97 4.97 -4.86
N ILE A 106 -8.94 3.96 -3.99
CA ILE A 106 -7.69 3.32 -3.56
C ILE A 106 -7.01 2.64 -4.74
N ARG A 107 -7.72 1.74 -5.45
CA ARG A 107 -7.13 1.00 -6.57
C ARG A 107 -6.79 1.88 -7.75
N ALA A 108 -7.67 2.82 -8.08
CA ALA A 108 -7.45 3.76 -9.17
C ALA A 108 -6.19 4.62 -8.94
N SER A 109 -6.04 5.15 -7.71
CA SER A 109 -4.87 5.96 -7.33
C SER A 109 -3.59 5.13 -7.30
N ALA A 110 -3.65 3.89 -6.76
CA ALA A 110 -2.48 3.01 -6.71
C ALA A 110 -1.96 2.67 -8.11
N LEU A 111 -2.85 2.28 -9.03
CA LEU A 111 -2.49 2.00 -10.42
C LEU A 111 -1.88 3.23 -11.10
N GLY A 112 -2.48 4.41 -10.89
CA GLY A 112 -1.98 5.67 -11.41
C GLY A 112 -0.60 6.03 -10.85
N ALA A 113 -0.42 5.97 -9.53
CA ALA A 113 0.84 6.34 -8.88
C ALA A 113 2.01 5.42 -9.30
N ILE A 114 1.80 4.10 -9.28
CA ILE A 114 2.82 3.13 -9.69
C ILE A 114 3.20 3.31 -11.16
N SER A 115 2.20 3.51 -12.04
CA SER A 115 2.46 3.73 -13.46
C SER A 115 3.14 5.07 -13.77
N THR A 116 2.89 6.11 -12.96
CA THR A 116 3.60 7.38 -13.05
C THR A 116 5.08 7.21 -12.75
N ILE A 117 5.44 6.47 -11.67
CA ILE A 117 6.85 6.18 -11.37
C ILE A 117 7.50 5.40 -12.52
N PHE A 118 6.81 4.40 -13.09
CA PHE A 118 7.29 3.70 -14.29
C PHE A 118 7.62 4.67 -15.43
N ALA A 119 6.72 5.59 -15.73
CA ALA A 119 6.88 6.56 -16.82
C ALA A 119 7.97 7.61 -16.51
N GLU A 120 8.09 8.06 -15.24
CA GLU A 120 9.17 8.96 -14.83
C GLU A 120 10.55 8.29 -14.99
N TYR A 121 10.70 6.99 -14.61
CA TYR A 121 11.96 6.27 -14.78
C TYR A 121 12.25 5.89 -16.24
N LEU A 122 11.24 5.75 -17.11
CA LEU A 122 11.44 5.67 -18.55
C LEU A 122 12.06 6.97 -19.09
N GLY A 123 11.72 8.11 -18.47
CA GLY A 123 12.28 9.41 -18.77
C GLY A 123 13.80 9.51 -18.58
N TYR A 124 14.45 8.55 -17.90
CA TYR A 124 15.90 8.44 -17.84
C TYR A 124 16.52 8.08 -19.21
N PHE A 125 15.81 7.29 -20.01
CA PHE A 125 16.28 6.78 -21.30
C PHE A 125 15.82 7.64 -22.48
N ILE A 126 14.65 8.28 -22.36
CA ILE A 126 14.04 9.12 -23.40
C ILE A 126 13.44 10.36 -22.75
N GLU A 127 13.68 11.52 -23.33
CA GLU A 127 13.07 12.75 -22.83
C GLU A 127 11.56 12.73 -22.99
N LEU A 128 10.84 12.89 -21.88
CA LEU A 128 9.38 12.92 -21.85
C LEU A 128 8.88 14.23 -21.27
N SER A 129 8.01 14.92 -21.99
CA SER A 129 7.24 16.04 -21.43
C SER A 129 6.26 15.55 -20.34
N PRO A 130 5.79 16.42 -19.44
CA PRO A 130 4.84 16.04 -18.39
C PRO A 130 3.57 15.37 -18.93
N LEU A 131 3.08 15.79 -20.09
CA LEU A 131 1.92 15.19 -20.75
C LEU A 131 2.23 13.78 -21.29
N GLN A 132 3.42 13.59 -21.86
CA GLN A 132 3.86 12.27 -22.35
C GLN A 132 4.03 11.29 -21.20
N VAL A 133 4.54 11.72 -20.04
CA VAL A 133 4.60 10.88 -18.81
C VAL A 133 3.20 10.36 -18.46
N ARG A 134 2.16 11.20 -18.48
CA ARG A 134 0.78 10.78 -18.20
C ARG A 134 0.25 9.75 -19.21
N TRP A 135 0.52 9.95 -20.52
CA TRP A 135 0.10 9.01 -21.55
C TRP A 135 0.84 7.68 -21.50
N VAL A 136 2.15 7.69 -21.22
CA VAL A 136 2.94 6.47 -20.99
C VAL A 136 2.41 5.72 -19.79
N ALA A 137 2.15 6.41 -18.68
CA ALA A 137 1.58 5.81 -17.48
C ALA A 137 0.18 5.20 -17.75
N ALA A 138 -0.71 5.91 -18.45
CA ALA A 138 -2.02 5.38 -18.86
C ALA A 138 -1.87 4.15 -19.76
N GLY A 139 -0.93 4.17 -20.71
CA GLY A 139 -0.61 3.03 -21.56
C GLY A 139 -0.11 1.82 -20.77
N ALA A 140 0.70 2.02 -19.74
CA ALA A 140 1.15 0.95 -18.84
C ALA A 140 -0.03 0.34 -18.07
N VAL A 141 -0.96 1.16 -17.56
CA VAL A 141 -2.19 0.67 -16.90
C VAL A 141 -3.04 -0.15 -17.88
N LEU A 142 -3.23 0.34 -19.10
CA LEU A 142 -3.99 -0.36 -20.15
C LEU A 142 -3.34 -1.70 -20.52
N LEU A 143 -2.02 -1.70 -20.71
CA LEU A 143 -1.26 -2.91 -21.04
C LEU A 143 -1.43 -3.96 -19.93
N VAL A 144 -1.19 -3.59 -18.67
CA VAL A 144 -1.29 -4.51 -17.55
C VAL A 144 -2.75 -4.97 -17.34
N GLY A 145 -3.73 -4.10 -17.51
CA GLY A 145 -5.14 -4.47 -17.49
C GLY A 145 -5.49 -5.51 -18.55
N THR A 146 -5.01 -5.31 -19.79
CA THR A 146 -5.18 -6.25 -20.89
C THR A 146 -4.52 -7.60 -20.62
N LEU A 147 -3.27 -7.61 -20.14
CA LEU A 147 -2.54 -8.83 -19.76
C LEU A 147 -3.28 -9.61 -18.66
N ASN A 148 -3.80 -8.91 -17.66
CA ASN A 148 -4.57 -9.55 -16.59
C ASN A 148 -5.93 -10.08 -17.07
N TYR A 149 -6.56 -9.40 -18.03
CA TYR A 149 -7.81 -9.87 -18.62
C TYR A 149 -7.61 -11.15 -19.43
N VAL A 150 -6.55 -11.22 -20.24
CA VAL A 150 -6.22 -12.40 -21.06
C VAL A 150 -5.79 -13.60 -20.19
N GLY A 151 -5.41 -13.36 -18.95
CA GLY A 151 -5.03 -14.41 -18.02
C GLY A 151 -3.57 -14.84 -18.20
N VAL A 152 -2.66 -14.18 -17.50
CA VAL A 152 -1.22 -14.45 -17.62
C VAL A 152 -0.80 -15.54 -16.65
N SER A 153 -0.63 -16.76 -17.13
CA SER A 153 0.05 -17.84 -16.39
C SER A 153 1.50 -17.49 -16.04
N SER A 154 2.10 -16.54 -16.77
CA SER A 154 3.47 -16.04 -16.56
C SER A 154 3.58 -14.96 -15.48
N ALA A 155 2.46 -14.45 -14.92
CA ALA A 155 2.48 -13.34 -13.95
C ALA A 155 3.31 -13.69 -12.69
N ALA A 156 3.24 -14.92 -12.22
CA ALA A 156 4.03 -15.36 -11.06
C ALA A 156 5.54 -15.35 -11.33
N VAL A 157 5.96 -15.75 -12.53
CA VAL A 157 7.38 -15.73 -12.94
C VAL A 157 7.88 -14.29 -13.03
N VAL A 158 7.10 -13.42 -13.66
CA VAL A 158 7.41 -11.97 -13.74
C VAL A 158 7.50 -11.37 -12.36
N MET A 159 6.53 -11.62 -11.48
CA MET A 159 6.54 -11.11 -10.11
C MET A 159 7.75 -11.61 -9.32
N ASN A 160 8.13 -12.87 -9.41
CA ASN A 160 9.30 -13.39 -8.71
C ASN A 160 10.59 -12.76 -9.22
N LEU A 161 10.76 -12.65 -10.53
CA LEU A 161 11.95 -12.04 -11.14
C LEU A 161 12.08 -10.56 -10.74
N THR A 162 10.98 -9.80 -10.83
CA THR A 162 10.96 -8.39 -10.45
C THR A 162 11.22 -8.20 -8.96
N THR A 163 10.74 -9.12 -8.12
CA THR A 163 10.96 -9.10 -6.67
C THR A 163 12.43 -9.32 -6.33
N VAL A 164 13.08 -10.34 -6.92
CA VAL A 164 14.51 -10.60 -6.71
C VAL A 164 15.35 -9.43 -7.20
N ALA A 165 15.04 -8.89 -8.39
CA ALA A 165 15.77 -7.76 -8.97
C ALA A 165 15.69 -6.50 -8.07
N LYS A 166 14.49 -6.15 -7.58
CA LYS A 166 14.32 -4.96 -6.73
C LYS A 166 15.02 -5.09 -5.37
N TYR A 167 14.93 -6.26 -4.73
CA TYR A 167 15.60 -6.46 -3.44
C TYR A 167 17.12 -6.52 -3.60
N GLY A 168 17.60 -7.17 -4.64
CA GLY A 168 19.02 -7.17 -5.00
C GLY A 168 19.54 -5.76 -5.24
N ALA A 169 18.79 -4.93 -5.98
CA ALA A 169 19.14 -3.54 -6.24
C ALA A 169 19.16 -2.67 -4.98
N LEU A 170 18.16 -2.80 -4.10
CA LEU A 170 18.11 -2.03 -2.85
C LEU A 170 19.23 -2.44 -1.89
N ALA A 171 19.49 -3.75 -1.76
CA ALA A 171 20.60 -4.25 -0.95
C ALA A 171 21.96 -3.81 -1.52
N ALA A 172 22.15 -3.90 -2.84
CA ALA A 172 23.37 -3.43 -3.50
C ALA A 172 23.54 -1.92 -3.33
N LEU A 173 22.49 -1.13 -3.55
CA LEU A 173 22.53 0.31 -3.36
C LEU A 173 22.92 0.69 -1.93
N ALA A 174 22.27 0.08 -0.93
CA ALA A 174 22.56 0.33 0.48
C ALA A 174 24.01 -0.04 0.84
N LEU A 175 24.46 -1.23 0.41
CA LEU A 175 25.83 -1.70 0.68
C LEU A 175 26.88 -0.83 -0.02
N LEU A 176 26.71 -0.62 -1.31
CA LEU A 176 27.68 0.09 -2.13
C LEU A 176 27.72 1.60 -1.85
N ALA A 177 26.62 2.18 -1.35
CA ALA A 177 26.61 3.58 -0.89
C ALA A 177 27.71 3.87 0.14
N PHE A 178 27.89 2.96 1.10
CA PHE A 178 28.84 3.15 2.21
C PHE A 178 30.22 2.54 1.94
N THR A 179 30.34 1.56 1.02
CA THR A 179 31.62 0.89 0.76
C THR A 179 32.36 1.41 -0.45
N ALA A 180 31.64 1.88 -1.47
CA ALA A 180 32.22 2.31 -2.76
C ALA A 180 31.66 3.66 -3.27
N GLY A 181 30.66 4.24 -2.58
CA GLY A 181 30.01 5.48 -3.00
C GLY A 181 30.83 6.73 -2.67
N ARG A 182 30.70 7.76 -3.50
CA ARG A 182 31.25 9.09 -3.25
C ARG A 182 30.32 9.90 -2.34
N GLY A 183 30.15 9.45 -1.11
CA GLY A 183 29.30 10.08 -0.11
C GLY A 183 30.06 11.06 0.78
N SER A 184 29.32 11.89 1.51
CA SER A 184 29.86 12.86 2.45
C SER A 184 29.01 13.00 3.70
N ALA A 185 29.65 13.00 4.89
CA ALA A 185 28.99 13.36 6.13
C ALA A 185 28.51 14.83 6.14
N GLY A 186 29.12 15.69 5.33
CA GLY A 186 28.69 17.07 5.16
C GLY A 186 27.28 17.24 4.60
N HIS A 187 26.74 16.23 3.91
CA HIS A 187 25.37 16.26 3.39
C HIS A 187 24.30 16.21 4.50
N PHE A 188 24.67 15.81 5.72
CA PHE A 188 23.79 15.84 6.89
C PHE A 188 23.82 17.18 7.64
N SER A 189 24.64 18.15 7.20
CA SER A 189 24.77 19.44 7.85
C SER A 189 24.14 20.55 6.97
N PRO A 190 23.35 21.46 7.59
CA PRO A 190 22.93 21.43 8.99
C PRO A 190 21.92 20.32 9.26
N ALA A 191 22.13 19.54 10.32
CA ALA A 191 21.25 18.42 10.63
C ALA A 191 19.87 18.89 11.09
N TRP A 192 19.83 19.97 11.88
CA TRP A 192 18.62 20.55 12.42
C TRP A 192 18.84 22.02 12.79
N GLU A 193 18.13 22.93 12.13
CA GLU A 193 18.13 24.36 12.42
C GLU A 193 16.70 24.87 12.50
N GLY A 194 16.37 25.61 13.55
CA GLY A 194 15.05 26.18 13.76
C GLY A 194 14.00 25.21 14.33
N GLY A 195 12.74 25.58 14.21
CA GLY A 195 11.60 24.80 14.67
C GLY A 195 11.16 23.74 13.66
N LEU A 196 10.42 22.75 14.15
CA LEU A 196 9.75 21.76 13.31
C LEU A 196 8.41 22.31 12.81
N ASP A 197 8.25 22.41 11.48
CA ASP A 197 6.94 22.71 10.90
C ASP A 197 6.08 21.44 10.89
N LEU A 198 5.06 21.43 11.78
CA LEU A 198 4.16 20.28 11.94
C LEU A 198 3.27 20.04 10.72
N SER A 199 2.95 21.09 9.94
CA SER A 199 2.15 20.96 8.72
C SER A 199 2.95 20.29 7.62
N LEU A 200 4.19 20.71 7.39
CA LEU A 200 5.10 20.07 6.44
C LEU A 200 5.43 18.62 6.87
N MET A 201 5.63 18.39 8.17
CA MET A 201 5.81 17.05 8.72
C MET A 201 4.59 16.17 8.43
N GLY A 202 3.37 16.68 8.62
CA GLY A 202 2.13 15.94 8.33
C GLY A 202 2.00 15.57 6.85
N THR A 203 2.33 16.51 5.95
CA THR A 203 2.32 16.25 4.50
C THR A 203 3.40 15.23 4.10
N ALA A 204 4.61 15.34 4.67
CA ALA A 204 5.67 14.36 4.45
C ALA A 204 5.26 12.96 4.96
N LEU A 205 4.58 12.88 6.11
CA LEU A 205 4.08 11.60 6.63
C LEU A 205 3.07 10.94 5.70
N ILE A 206 2.17 11.68 5.04
CA ILE A 206 1.24 11.10 4.06
C ILE A 206 2.02 10.44 2.92
N ALA A 207 3.03 11.11 2.36
CA ALA A 207 3.88 10.54 1.31
C ALA A 207 4.69 9.32 1.81
N ILE A 208 5.21 9.39 3.05
CA ILE A 208 5.93 8.28 3.67
C ILE A 208 5.02 7.07 3.90
N MET A 209 3.75 7.29 4.28
CA MET A 209 2.78 6.20 4.46
C MET A 209 2.48 5.47 3.16
N TRP A 210 2.51 6.14 2.00
CA TRP A 210 2.50 5.47 0.69
C TRP A 210 3.66 4.46 0.55
N THR A 211 4.85 4.82 1.03
CA THR A 211 6.02 3.94 0.93
C THR A 211 5.96 2.77 1.91
N TYR A 212 5.42 3.00 3.11
CA TYR A 212 5.23 1.96 4.12
C TYR A 212 3.97 1.12 3.89
N ASP A 213 3.07 1.50 3.00
CA ASP A 213 1.84 0.73 2.75
C ASP A 213 2.15 -0.69 2.26
N GLY A 214 1.25 -1.64 2.55
CA GLY A 214 1.43 -3.07 2.28
C GLY A 214 1.69 -3.92 3.53
N TRP A 215 2.02 -3.32 4.67
CA TRP A 215 2.19 -4.07 5.93
C TRP A 215 0.91 -4.82 6.35
N ALA A 216 -0.26 -4.31 5.99
CA ALA A 216 -1.56 -4.93 6.28
C ALA A 216 -1.90 -6.09 5.33
N ASP A 217 -1.24 -6.21 4.17
CA ASP A 217 -1.61 -7.11 3.08
C ASP A 217 -1.55 -8.59 3.46
N LEU A 218 -0.64 -8.95 4.38
CA LEU A 218 -0.60 -10.32 4.89
C LEU A 218 -1.93 -10.74 5.51
N SER A 219 -2.71 -9.82 6.06
CA SER A 219 -4.01 -10.11 6.65
C SER A 219 -5.06 -10.58 5.61
N PHE A 220 -4.92 -10.19 4.34
CA PHE A 220 -5.82 -10.64 3.28
C PHE A 220 -5.67 -12.13 2.95
N VAL A 221 -4.49 -12.71 3.21
CA VAL A 221 -4.18 -14.13 3.00
C VAL A 221 -4.10 -14.93 4.30
N GLY A 222 -4.63 -14.37 5.40
CA GLY A 222 -4.57 -14.99 6.74
C GLY A 222 -5.11 -16.41 6.80
N GLY A 223 -6.11 -16.75 5.95
CA GLY A 223 -6.69 -18.10 5.85
C GLY A 223 -5.72 -19.16 5.28
N GLU A 224 -4.66 -18.74 4.58
CA GLU A 224 -3.67 -19.62 3.94
C GLU A 224 -2.41 -19.85 4.80
N VAL A 225 -2.33 -19.21 5.96
CA VAL A 225 -1.15 -19.25 6.83
C VAL A 225 -1.20 -20.47 7.76
N LYS A 226 -0.09 -21.22 7.81
CA LYS A 226 0.13 -22.32 8.78
C LYS A 226 0.30 -21.75 10.19
N ASN A 227 -0.30 -22.42 11.19
CA ASN A 227 -0.25 -21.99 12.59
C ASN A 227 -0.52 -20.49 12.77
N PRO A 228 -1.66 -19.97 12.27
CA PRO A 228 -1.91 -18.54 12.13
C PRO A 228 -1.81 -17.79 13.46
N ALA A 229 -2.18 -18.42 14.57
CA ALA A 229 -2.09 -17.87 15.92
C ALA A 229 -0.67 -17.37 16.30
N ARG A 230 0.37 -17.97 15.75
CA ARG A 230 1.78 -17.61 15.98
C ARG A 230 2.42 -16.96 14.77
N THR A 231 2.14 -17.50 13.58
CA THR A 231 2.81 -17.08 12.35
C THR A 231 2.39 -15.67 11.92
N LEU A 232 1.07 -15.34 11.99
CA LEU A 232 0.58 -14.02 11.59
C LEU A 232 1.15 -12.88 12.45
N PRO A 233 1.11 -12.96 13.81
CA PRO A 233 1.73 -11.93 14.64
C PRO A 233 3.23 -11.77 14.39
N LEU A 234 3.97 -12.86 14.33
CA LEU A 234 5.42 -12.79 14.10
C LEU A 234 5.74 -12.21 12.72
N ALA A 235 5.03 -12.60 11.68
CA ALA A 235 5.27 -12.10 10.33
C ALA A 235 4.92 -10.61 10.20
N LEU A 236 3.79 -10.17 10.77
CA LEU A 236 3.40 -8.76 10.78
C LEU A 236 4.43 -7.89 11.51
N ILE A 237 4.85 -8.30 12.70
CA ILE A 237 5.77 -7.51 13.54
C ILE A 237 7.18 -7.51 12.94
N LEU A 238 7.75 -8.70 12.70
CA LEU A 238 9.13 -8.81 12.21
C LEU A 238 9.28 -8.28 10.78
N GLY A 239 8.30 -8.56 9.91
CA GLY A 239 8.31 -8.06 8.55
C GLY A 239 8.23 -6.53 8.49
N THR A 240 7.32 -5.92 9.26
CA THR A 240 7.21 -4.44 9.32
C THR A 240 8.46 -3.82 9.94
N ALA A 241 9.00 -4.38 11.04
CA ALA A 241 10.24 -3.89 11.64
C ALA A 241 11.42 -3.96 10.67
N ALA A 242 11.55 -5.06 9.91
CA ALA A 242 12.60 -5.18 8.90
C ALA A 242 12.46 -4.12 7.79
N ILE A 243 11.24 -3.84 7.33
CA ILE A 243 10.99 -2.79 6.33
C ILE A 243 11.37 -1.42 6.87
N VAL A 244 11.00 -1.10 8.13
CA VAL A 244 11.37 0.16 8.78
C VAL A 244 12.89 0.33 8.78
N LEU A 245 13.65 -0.70 9.18
CA LEU A 245 15.11 -0.67 9.19
C LEU A 245 15.70 -0.48 7.79
N VAL A 246 15.18 -1.21 6.79
CA VAL A 246 15.65 -1.09 5.39
C VAL A 246 15.39 0.32 4.85
N TYR A 247 14.22 0.88 5.10
CA TYR A 247 13.89 2.22 4.59
C TYR A 247 14.68 3.33 5.29
N LEU A 248 14.94 3.20 6.59
CA LEU A 248 15.83 4.13 7.29
C LEU A 248 17.25 4.04 6.74
N LEU A 249 17.79 2.83 6.55
CA LEU A 249 19.11 2.63 5.98
C LEU A 249 19.23 3.23 4.57
N LEU A 250 18.21 3.03 3.72
CA LEU A 250 18.18 3.60 2.37
C LEU A 250 18.11 5.12 2.38
N ASN A 251 17.32 5.72 3.28
CA ASN A 251 17.27 7.19 3.37
C ASN A 251 18.59 7.77 3.86
N VAL A 252 19.26 7.11 4.82
CA VAL A 252 20.63 7.50 5.22
C VAL A 252 21.60 7.36 4.04
N ALA A 253 21.50 6.28 3.24
CA ALA A 253 22.33 6.08 2.06
C ALA A 253 22.08 7.14 0.98
N TYR A 254 20.82 7.53 0.75
CA TYR A 254 20.48 8.61 -0.20
C TYR A 254 21.09 9.95 0.23
N ILE A 255 20.92 10.35 1.51
CA ILE A 255 21.48 11.59 2.03
C ILE A 255 23.03 11.53 2.03
N TRP A 256 23.62 10.35 2.34
CA TRP A 256 25.06 10.15 2.27
C TRP A 256 25.61 10.43 0.88
N LEU A 257 24.95 9.91 -0.17
CA LEU A 257 25.39 10.03 -1.56
C LEU A 257 25.02 11.37 -2.21
N VAL A 258 23.86 11.94 -1.87
CA VAL A 258 23.27 13.07 -2.60
C VAL A 258 22.92 14.20 -1.61
N PRO A 259 23.41 15.43 -1.83
CA PRO A 259 23.00 16.59 -1.03
C PRO A 259 21.48 16.79 -1.06
N LEU A 260 20.89 17.21 0.07
CA LEU A 260 19.43 17.38 0.19
C LEU A 260 18.80 18.29 -0.88
N PRO A 261 19.41 19.46 -1.27
CA PRO A 261 18.85 20.29 -2.34
C PRO A 261 18.80 19.60 -3.69
N GLU A 262 19.83 18.78 -4.02
CA GLU A 262 19.85 17.98 -5.25
C GLU A 262 18.84 16.83 -5.15
N MET A 263 18.77 16.18 -4.00
CA MET A 263 17.79 15.13 -3.71
C MET A 263 16.35 15.64 -3.90
N ALA A 264 16.04 16.82 -3.36
CA ALA A 264 14.73 17.48 -3.48
C ALA A 264 14.33 17.76 -4.95
N GLY A 265 15.31 18.10 -5.79
CA GLY A 265 15.11 18.32 -7.22
C GLY A 265 14.99 17.06 -8.08
N SER A 266 15.33 15.87 -7.55
CA SER A 266 15.39 14.64 -8.32
C SER A 266 14.06 13.88 -8.29
N LYS A 267 13.46 13.60 -9.44
CA LYS A 267 12.36 12.63 -9.54
C LYS A 267 12.84 11.17 -9.54
N LEU A 268 14.14 10.95 -9.76
CA LEU A 268 14.77 9.63 -9.96
C LEU A 268 15.87 9.41 -8.91
N ILE A 269 15.55 9.65 -7.64
CA ILE A 269 16.57 9.69 -6.56
C ILE A 269 17.43 8.43 -6.49
N ALA A 270 16.86 7.26 -6.74
CA ALA A 270 17.63 6.02 -6.73
C ALA A 270 18.66 5.95 -7.88
N ALA A 271 18.30 6.45 -9.06
CA ALA A 271 19.22 6.55 -10.20
C ALA A 271 20.32 7.59 -9.93
N THR A 272 19.93 8.78 -9.44
CA THR A 272 20.85 9.86 -9.04
C THR A 272 21.87 9.35 -7.99
N ALA A 273 21.41 8.59 -6.99
CA ALA A 273 22.27 8.00 -5.98
C ALA A 273 23.23 6.94 -6.57
N ALA A 274 22.73 6.11 -7.48
CA ALA A 274 23.53 5.07 -8.12
C ALA A 274 24.65 5.64 -9.00
N ASP A 275 24.42 6.79 -9.65
CA ASP A 275 25.44 7.48 -10.45
C ASP A 275 26.60 8.04 -9.58
N ARG A 276 26.40 8.18 -8.25
CA ARG A 276 27.45 8.53 -7.28
C ARG A 276 28.31 7.34 -6.83
N ILE A 277 28.06 6.14 -7.35
CA ILE A 277 28.80 4.91 -7.02
C ILE A 277 29.74 4.58 -8.19
N PRO A 278 31.05 4.85 -8.07
CA PRO A 278 32.01 4.66 -9.17
C PRO A 278 32.10 3.24 -9.71
N LEU A 279 31.75 2.24 -8.88
CA LEU A 279 31.76 0.83 -9.27
C LEU A 279 30.86 0.53 -10.49
N PHE A 280 29.81 1.32 -10.70
CA PHE A 280 28.92 1.18 -11.86
C PHE A 280 29.45 1.83 -13.15
N GLY A 281 30.62 2.50 -13.11
CA GLY A 281 31.28 3.06 -14.30
C GLY A 281 30.42 4.08 -15.08
N GLY A 282 29.51 4.80 -14.41
CA GLY A 282 28.57 5.73 -15.05
C GLY A 282 27.27 5.07 -15.59
N ALA A 283 27.12 3.74 -15.48
CA ALA A 283 25.89 3.05 -15.87
C ALA A 283 24.90 2.85 -14.71
N GLY A 284 25.22 3.36 -13.51
CA GLY A 284 24.45 3.14 -12.29
C GLY A 284 23.00 3.60 -12.40
N GLY A 285 22.80 4.81 -12.88
CA GLY A 285 21.47 5.37 -13.09
C GLY A 285 20.64 4.59 -14.09
N ALA A 286 21.25 4.16 -15.21
CA ALA A 286 20.57 3.34 -16.22
C ALA A 286 20.14 1.97 -15.67
N VAL A 287 21.05 1.28 -14.97
CA VAL A 287 20.76 -0.03 -14.36
C VAL A 287 19.64 0.09 -13.34
N ILE A 288 19.73 1.05 -12.42
CA ILE A 288 18.70 1.25 -11.40
C ILE A 288 17.37 1.68 -12.04
N SER A 289 17.38 2.55 -13.04
CA SER A 289 16.16 2.96 -13.76
C SER A 289 15.47 1.78 -14.41
N GLY A 290 16.20 0.90 -15.08
CA GLY A 290 15.66 -0.33 -15.65
C GLY A 290 15.07 -1.26 -14.60
N ILE A 291 15.74 -1.44 -13.45
CA ILE A 291 15.24 -2.27 -12.34
C ILE A 291 13.97 -1.67 -11.72
N VAL A 292 13.93 -0.34 -11.53
CA VAL A 292 12.74 0.35 -10.99
C VAL A 292 11.56 0.22 -11.94
N MET A 293 11.76 0.40 -13.25
CA MET A 293 10.71 0.18 -14.26
C MET A 293 10.18 -1.25 -14.19
N LEU A 294 11.05 -2.25 -14.13
CA LEU A 294 10.67 -3.65 -13.99
C LEU A 294 9.92 -3.89 -12.67
N SER A 295 10.36 -3.29 -11.56
CA SER A 295 9.70 -3.34 -10.26
C SER A 295 8.29 -2.74 -10.30
N CYS A 296 8.15 -1.54 -10.91
CA CYS A 296 6.85 -0.87 -11.09
C CYS A 296 5.91 -1.72 -11.95
N PHE A 297 6.39 -2.33 -13.03
CA PHE A 297 5.60 -3.21 -13.88
C PHE A 297 5.10 -4.44 -13.09
N GLY A 298 5.96 -5.04 -12.28
CA GLY A 298 5.60 -6.13 -11.38
C GLY A 298 4.57 -5.71 -10.33
N ALA A 299 4.76 -4.56 -9.67
CA ALA A 299 3.84 -4.02 -8.69
C ALA A 299 2.48 -3.66 -9.31
N LEU A 300 2.47 -3.06 -10.51
CA LEU A 300 1.26 -2.73 -11.25
C LEU A 300 0.47 -4.01 -11.60
N THR A 301 1.19 -5.05 -12.07
CA THR A 301 0.61 -6.38 -12.35
C THR A 301 0.01 -7.00 -11.09
N GLY A 302 0.72 -7.00 -9.98
CA GLY A 302 0.25 -7.49 -8.69
C GLY A 302 -0.99 -6.75 -8.20
N SER A 303 -0.98 -5.43 -8.27
CA SER A 303 -2.10 -4.56 -7.92
C SER A 303 -3.34 -4.83 -8.79
N MET A 304 -3.14 -5.07 -10.10
CA MET A 304 -4.22 -5.44 -11.03
C MET A 304 -4.72 -6.86 -10.82
N ILE A 305 -3.91 -7.76 -10.25
CA ILE A 305 -4.36 -9.11 -9.85
C ILE A 305 -5.22 -9.02 -8.60
N THR A 306 -4.77 -8.32 -7.56
CA THR A 306 -5.40 -8.34 -6.23
C THR A 306 -6.66 -7.48 -6.16
N GLY A 307 -6.61 -6.22 -6.63
CA GLY A 307 -7.71 -5.28 -6.52
C GLY A 307 -9.03 -5.77 -7.11
N PRO A 308 -9.09 -6.10 -8.41
CA PRO A 308 -10.32 -6.60 -9.02
C PRO A 308 -10.91 -7.83 -8.33
N ARG A 309 -10.08 -8.66 -7.68
CA ARG A 309 -10.56 -9.83 -6.94
C ARG A 309 -11.22 -9.49 -5.62
N ILE A 310 -10.87 -8.37 -4.98
CA ILE A 310 -11.51 -7.90 -3.75
C ILE A 310 -12.98 -7.59 -4.03
N PHE A 311 -13.25 -6.67 -4.98
CA PHE A 311 -14.64 -6.32 -5.27
C PHE A 311 -15.39 -7.39 -6.07
N PHE A 312 -14.69 -8.27 -6.84
CA PHE A 312 -15.26 -9.49 -7.39
C PHE A 312 -15.78 -10.40 -6.27
N ALA A 313 -14.95 -10.72 -5.29
CA ALA A 313 -15.32 -11.59 -4.17
C ALA A 313 -16.48 -11.01 -3.32
N MET A 314 -16.51 -9.69 -3.14
CA MET A 314 -17.61 -8.99 -2.49
C MET A 314 -18.92 -9.11 -3.31
N ALA A 315 -18.83 -8.91 -4.63
CA ALA A 315 -19.97 -8.99 -5.53
C ALA A 315 -20.53 -10.42 -5.65
N ASP A 316 -19.66 -11.44 -5.71
CA ASP A 316 -20.01 -12.85 -5.75
C ASP A 316 -20.78 -13.29 -4.51
N ARG A 317 -20.45 -12.71 -3.36
CA ARG A 317 -21.13 -12.93 -2.08
C ARG A 317 -22.35 -12.04 -1.85
N GLY A 318 -22.74 -11.26 -2.83
CA GLY A 318 -23.87 -10.35 -2.70
C GLY A 318 -23.63 -9.17 -1.76
N LEU A 319 -22.36 -8.83 -1.49
CA LEU A 319 -21.95 -7.67 -0.69
C LEU A 319 -21.60 -6.47 -1.56
N PHE A 320 -21.68 -6.62 -2.89
CA PHE A 320 -21.42 -5.58 -3.88
C PHE A 320 -22.24 -5.83 -5.16
N PHE A 321 -22.12 -4.96 -6.17
CA PHE A 321 -22.90 -5.06 -7.41
C PHE A 321 -22.59 -6.35 -8.18
N ARG A 322 -23.61 -7.18 -8.43
CA ARG A 322 -23.50 -8.49 -9.11
C ARG A 322 -22.82 -8.42 -10.47
N ALA A 323 -22.98 -7.31 -11.20
CA ALA A 323 -22.36 -7.12 -12.50
C ALA A 323 -20.82 -7.23 -12.45
N ILE A 324 -20.20 -6.86 -11.32
CA ILE A 324 -18.75 -6.90 -11.10
C ILE A 324 -18.25 -8.35 -10.96
N ALA A 325 -19.12 -9.28 -10.53
CA ALA A 325 -18.78 -10.69 -10.42
C ALA A 325 -18.82 -11.46 -11.77
N ARG A 326 -18.95 -10.77 -12.91
CA ARG A 326 -18.93 -11.42 -14.22
C ARG A 326 -17.52 -11.92 -14.56
N VAL A 327 -17.43 -13.21 -14.90
CA VAL A 327 -16.21 -13.89 -15.34
C VAL A 327 -16.24 -14.02 -16.86
N SER A 328 -15.12 -13.76 -17.52
CA SER A 328 -14.95 -13.98 -18.94
C SER A 328 -15.04 -15.48 -19.28
N PRO A 329 -15.93 -15.94 -20.17
CA PRO A 329 -16.01 -17.37 -20.54
C PRO A 329 -14.70 -17.87 -21.18
N ARG A 330 -14.02 -17.01 -21.95
CA ARG A 330 -12.79 -17.36 -22.69
C ARG A 330 -11.57 -17.38 -21.80
N PHE A 331 -11.39 -16.37 -20.94
CA PHE A 331 -10.15 -16.16 -20.20
C PHE A 331 -10.26 -16.49 -18.71
N GLN A 332 -11.45 -16.87 -18.22
CA GLN A 332 -11.70 -17.23 -16.83
C GLN A 332 -11.24 -16.15 -15.83
N SER A 333 -11.29 -14.87 -16.24
CA SER A 333 -10.88 -13.72 -15.46
C SER A 333 -12.08 -12.84 -15.09
N PRO A 334 -12.06 -12.08 -13.97
CA PRO A 334 -13.14 -11.18 -13.55
C PRO A 334 -13.16 -9.93 -14.45
N SER A 335 -13.72 -10.08 -15.65
CA SER A 335 -13.61 -9.15 -16.76
C SER A 335 -14.09 -7.74 -16.43
N VAL A 336 -15.29 -7.60 -15.85
CA VAL A 336 -15.86 -6.28 -15.52
C VAL A 336 -15.01 -5.59 -14.46
N ALA A 337 -14.58 -6.31 -13.44
CA ALA A 337 -13.75 -5.77 -12.37
C ALA A 337 -12.40 -5.26 -12.89
N ILE A 338 -11.73 -6.02 -13.78
CA ILE A 338 -10.45 -5.64 -14.38
C ILE A 338 -10.59 -4.38 -15.25
N TRP A 339 -11.57 -4.36 -16.17
CA TRP A 339 -11.74 -3.22 -17.06
C TRP A 339 -12.18 -1.95 -16.34
N LEU A 340 -12.98 -2.08 -15.27
CA LEU A 340 -13.37 -0.95 -14.44
C LEU A 340 -12.16 -0.37 -13.69
N ALA A 341 -11.33 -1.22 -13.06
CA ALA A 341 -10.09 -0.78 -12.43
C ALA A 341 -9.12 -0.14 -13.44
N THR A 342 -9.00 -0.72 -14.64
CA THR A 342 -8.16 -0.18 -15.71
C THR A 342 -8.64 1.21 -16.14
N ALA A 343 -9.94 1.37 -16.42
CA ALA A 343 -10.50 2.64 -16.85
C ALA A 343 -10.35 3.74 -15.77
N LEU A 344 -10.64 3.41 -14.52
CA LEU A 344 -10.46 4.34 -13.40
C LEU A 344 -8.98 4.68 -13.18
N GLY A 345 -8.07 3.72 -13.23
CA GLY A 345 -6.62 3.97 -13.11
C GLY A 345 -6.10 4.88 -14.22
N MET A 346 -6.52 4.67 -15.47
CA MET A 346 -6.19 5.55 -16.59
C MET A 346 -6.76 6.97 -16.38
N LEU A 347 -8.01 7.08 -15.94
CA LEU A 347 -8.64 8.37 -15.66
C LEU A 347 -7.85 9.12 -14.59
N TYR A 348 -7.51 8.45 -13.49
CA TYR A 348 -6.78 9.07 -12.39
C TYR A 348 -5.40 9.57 -12.82
N VAL A 349 -4.62 8.81 -13.56
CA VAL A 349 -3.27 9.22 -13.98
C VAL A 349 -3.27 10.33 -15.01
N LEU A 350 -4.31 10.46 -15.83
CA LEU A 350 -4.42 11.53 -16.81
C LEU A 350 -4.68 12.90 -16.17
N PHE A 351 -5.37 12.93 -15.02
CA PHE A 351 -5.80 14.17 -14.36
C PHE A 351 -5.04 14.52 -13.07
N ASN A 352 -4.18 13.61 -12.57
CA ASN A 352 -3.43 13.84 -11.34
C ASN A 352 -1.94 13.61 -11.57
N ASP A 353 -1.10 14.26 -10.77
CA ASP A 353 0.32 13.94 -10.64
C ASP A 353 0.58 12.82 -9.60
N PHE A 354 1.85 12.41 -9.48
CA PHE A 354 2.24 11.35 -8.54
C PHE A 354 1.84 11.67 -7.10
N GLN A 355 2.08 12.91 -6.63
CA GLN A 355 1.80 13.29 -5.24
C GLN A 355 0.29 13.21 -4.95
N GLN A 356 -0.53 13.80 -5.84
CA GLN A 356 -1.99 13.75 -5.73
C GLN A 356 -2.53 12.31 -5.72
N LEU A 357 -1.92 11.41 -6.52
CA LEU A 357 -2.32 10.00 -6.58
C LEU A 357 -1.94 9.26 -5.28
N ALA A 358 -0.74 9.49 -4.76
CA ALA A 358 -0.28 8.92 -3.50
C ALA A 358 -1.13 9.41 -2.31
N ASP A 359 -1.45 10.71 -2.28
CA ASP A 359 -2.29 11.31 -1.25
C ASP A 359 -3.72 10.74 -1.29
N LYS A 360 -4.33 10.65 -2.49
CA LYS A 360 -5.65 10.03 -2.66
C LYS A 360 -5.68 8.56 -2.21
N PHE A 361 -4.62 7.81 -2.51
CA PHE A 361 -4.50 6.43 -2.04
C PHE A 361 -4.48 6.37 -0.51
N ILE A 362 -3.60 7.15 0.12
CA ILE A 362 -3.46 7.13 1.58
C ILE A 362 -4.73 7.64 2.27
N LEU A 363 -5.27 8.77 1.83
CA LEU A 363 -6.51 9.31 2.38
C LEU A 363 -7.71 8.39 2.12
N GLY A 364 -7.64 7.58 1.05
CA GLY A 364 -8.64 6.56 0.72
C GLY A 364 -8.61 5.35 1.65
N ILE A 365 -7.41 4.85 2.02
CA ILE A 365 -7.26 3.58 2.75
C ILE A 365 -7.10 3.78 4.26
N TRP A 366 -6.42 4.82 4.70
CA TRP A 366 -6.07 5.04 6.12
C TRP A 366 -7.27 5.16 7.07
N PRO A 367 -8.39 5.80 6.72
CA PRO A 367 -9.59 5.77 7.55
C PRO A 367 -10.09 4.35 7.83
N PHE A 368 -9.94 3.45 6.86
CA PHE A 368 -10.33 2.04 7.03
C PHE A 368 -9.31 1.25 7.84
N TYR A 369 -8.02 1.55 7.73
CA TYR A 369 -7.01 1.01 8.65
C TYR A 369 -7.28 1.47 10.08
N ALA A 370 -7.65 2.74 10.28
CA ALA A 370 -8.05 3.27 11.59
C ALA A 370 -9.32 2.56 12.12
N LEU A 371 -10.33 2.34 11.28
CA LEU A 371 -11.51 1.57 11.68
C LEU A 371 -11.13 0.13 12.08
N ALA A 372 -10.28 -0.55 11.32
CA ALA A 372 -9.85 -1.89 11.66
C ALA A 372 -9.04 -1.91 12.97
N VAL A 373 -8.17 -0.93 13.22
CA VAL A 373 -7.49 -0.77 14.53
C VAL A 373 -8.50 -0.53 15.65
N ALA A 374 -9.49 0.35 15.41
CA ALA A 374 -10.55 0.63 16.37
C ALA A 374 -11.42 -0.61 16.67
N ALA A 375 -11.54 -1.56 15.72
CA ALA A 375 -12.26 -2.81 15.93
C ALA A 375 -11.68 -3.64 17.09
N VAL A 376 -10.38 -3.50 17.43
CA VAL A 376 -9.81 -4.17 18.62
C VAL A 376 -10.52 -3.73 19.89
N PHE A 377 -10.78 -2.43 20.05
CA PHE A 377 -11.49 -1.90 21.23
C PHE A 377 -12.94 -2.40 21.27
N VAL A 378 -13.62 -2.39 20.13
CA VAL A 378 -15.00 -2.87 20.01
C VAL A 378 -15.08 -4.35 20.32
N LEU A 379 -14.26 -5.18 19.67
CA LEU A 379 -14.28 -6.64 19.84
C LEU A 379 -13.83 -7.08 21.24
N ARG A 380 -12.96 -6.35 21.92
CA ARG A 380 -12.60 -6.63 23.31
C ARG A 380 -13.77 -6.38 24.27
N ARG A 381 -14.68 -5.45 23.94
CA ARG A 381 -15.88 -5.16 24.75
C ARG A 381 -17.06 -6.06 24.38
N THR A 382 -17.33 -6.25 23.10
CA THR A 382 -18.52 -6.97 22.61
C THR A 382 -18.34 -8.49 22.60
N ARG A 383 -17.09 -8.97 22.47
CA ARG A 383 -16.75 -10.40 22.44
C ARG A 383 -15.57 -10.69 23.40
N PRO A 384 -15.75 -10.52 24.72
CA PRO A 384 -14.66 -10.71 25.69
C PRO A 384 -14.08 -12.14 25.67
N ASP A 385 -14.92 -13.14 25.39
CA ASP A 385 -14.56 -14.56 25.38
C ASP A 385 -13.92 -15.04 24.07
N MET A 386 -13.80 -14.15 23.05
CA MET A 386 -13.16 -14.51 21.80
C MET A 386 -11.69 -14.87 22.03
N PRO A 387 -11.21 -16.05 21.55
CA PRO A 387 -9.81 -16.44 21.68
C PRO A 387 -8.87 -15.42 21.07
N ARG A 388 -7.88 -14.95 21.84
CA ARG A 388 -6.83 -14.01 21.40
C ARG A 388 -5.47 -14.61 21.69
N PRO A 389 -4.94 -15.46 20.78
CA PRO A 389 -3.63 -16.11 20.97
C PRO A 389 -2.49 -15.09 21.09
N TYR A 390 -2.63 -13.93 20.45
CA TYR A 390 -1.77 -12.77 20.63
C TYR A 390 -2.63 -11.58 21.09
N ARG A 391 -2.13 -10.82 22.05
CA ARG A 391 -2.73 -9.57 22.53
C ARG A 391 -1.79 -8.42 22.20
N THR A 392 -2.34 -7.36 21.66
CA THR A 392 -1.56 -6.17 21.26
C THR A 392 -0.67 -5.68 22.39
N TRP A 393 0.64 -5.73 22.15
CA TRP A 393 1.62 -5.19 23.09
C TRP A 393 1.41 -3.68 23.25
N GLY A 394 1.48 -3.17 24.48
CA GLY A 394 1.25 -1.77 24.79
C GLY A 394 -0.21 -1.29 24.65
N TYR A 395 -1.19 -2.23 24.63
CA TYR A 395 -2.60 -1.83 24.69
C TYR A 395 -2.93 -1.10 25.99
N PRO A 396 -3.73 -0.01 26.01
CA PRO A 396 -4.42 0.60 24.83
C PRO A 396 -3.59 1.67 24.08
N VAL A 397 -2.38 1.99 24.56
CA VAL A 397 -1.57 3.14 24.09
C VAL A 397 -1.18 2.98 22.61
N VAL A 398 -0.65 1.82 22.23
CA VAL A 398 -0.19 1.57 20.85
C VAL A 398 -1.30 1.73 19.81
N PRO A 399 -2.48 1.09 19.96
CA PRO A 399 -3.60 1.36 19.05
C PRO A 399 -4.05 2.82 19.06
N LEU A 400 -4.07 3.48 20.23
CA LEU A 400 -4.46 4.90 20.31
C LEU A 400 -3.48 5.81 19.57
N LEU A 401 -2.17 5.56 19.67
CA LEU A 401 -1.17 6.33 18.91
C LEU A 401 -1.37 6.19 17.41
N PHE A 402 -1.69 4.98 16.92
CA PHE A 402 -2.04 4.79 15.50
C PHE A 402 -3.28 5.60 15.11
N LEU A 403 -4.34 5.56 15.92
CA LEU A 403 -5.57 6.31 15.66
C LEU A 403 -5.32 7.81 15.67
N VAL A 404 -4.55 8.32 16.64
CA VAL A 404 -4.19 9.75 16.73
C VAL A 404 -3.39 10.16 15.50
N ALA A 405 -2.38 9.37 15.09
CA ALA A 405 -1.61 9.64 13.89
C ALA A 405 -2.50 9.65 12.62
N SER A 406 -3.42 8.70 12.51
CA SER A 406 -4.36 8.62 11.39
C SER A 406 -5.27 9.85 11.32
N VAL A 407 -5.84 10.29 12.46
CA VAL A 407 -6.67 11.49 12.53
C VAL A 407 -5.84 12.74 12.22
N ALA A 408 -4.63 12.84 12.79
CA ALA A 408 -3.74 13.99 12.55
C ALA A 408 -3.38 14.14 11.07
N MET A 409 -3.11 13.02 10.34
CA MET A 409 -2.86 13.05 8.90
C MET A 409 -4.08 13.54 8.11
N VAL A 410 -5.28 13.07 8.44
CA VAL A 410 -6.51 13.52 7.78
C VAL A 410 -6.77 14.99 8.04
N VAL A 411 -6.62 15.44 9.29
CA VAL A 411 -6.79 16.87 9.66
C VAL A 411 -5.75 17.72 8.93
N ASN A 412 -4.50 17.29 8.88
CA ASN A 412 -3.44 18.00 8.16
C ASN A 412 -3.76 18.11 6.66
N ALA A 413 -4.23 17.02 6.04
CA ALA A 413 -4.61 17.01 4.62
C ALA A 413 -5.79 17.97 4.34
N LEU A 414 -6.79 18.00 5.22
CA LEU A 414 -7.91 18.96 5.13
C LEU A 414 -7.45 20.41 5.26
N TRP A 415 -6.40 20.66 6.04
CA TRP A 415 -5.84 21.99 6.23
C TRP A 415 -4.95 22.43 5.05
N THR A 416 -4.11 21.55 4.54
CA THR A 416 -3.10 21.86 3.50
C THR A 416 -3.65 21.78 2.09
N ASP A 417 -4.56 20.83 1.82
CA ASP A 417 -5.21 20.65 0.52
C ASP A 417 -6.69 20.25 0.70
N PRO A 418 -7.55 21.24 1.10
CA PRO A 418 -8.97 20.98 1.38
C PRO A 418 -9.76 20.52 0.15
N VAL A 419 -9.36 20.94 -1.06
CA VAL A 419 -10.09 20.63 -2.28
C VAL A 419 -9.90 19.16 -2.67
N ASN A 420 -8.66 18.70 -2.85
CA ASN A 420 -8.41 17.30 -3.23
C ASN A 420 -8.80 16.32 -2.13
N THR A 421 -8.58 16.69 -0.87
CA THR A 421 -9.02 15.91 0.30
C THR A 421 -10.54 15.83 0.34
N GLY A 422 -11.24 16.96 0.14
CA GLY A 422 -12.71 17.02 0.09
C GLY A 422 -13.29 16.18 -1.06
N ILE A 423 -12.68 16.20 -2.24
CA ILE A 423 -13.07 15.36 -3.38
C ILE A 423 -12.90 13.87 -3.02
N THR A 424 -11.78 13.50 -2.41
CA THR A 424 -11.48 12.13 -2.02
C THR A 424 -12.53 11.59 -1.04
N PHE A 425 -12.80 12.33 0.05
CA PHE A 425 -13.83 11.95 1.01
C PHE A 425 -15.24 12.05 0.45
N GLY A 426 -15.51 13.01 -0.44
CA GLY A 426 -16.78 13.11 -1.16
C GLY A 426 -17.09 11.85 -1.95
N ILE A 427 -16.12 11.32 -2.71
CA ILE A 427 -16.26 10.06 -3.46
C ILE A 427 -16.55 8.89 -2.51
N ILE A 428 -15.84 8.81 -1.38
CA ILE A 428 -16.05 7.77 -0.37
C ILE A 428 -17.47 7.86 0.22
N LEU A 429 -17.90 9.06 0.61
CA LEU A 429 -19.21 9.30 1.25
C LEU A 429 -20.38 9.08 0.29
N VAL A 430 -20.21 9.27 -1.02
CA VAL A 430 -21.20 8.88 -2.04
C VAL A 430 -21.50 7.37 -1.95
N GLY A 431 -20.59 6.54 -1.44
CA GLY A 431 -20.85 5.14 -1.15
C GLY A 431 -22.00 4.92 -0.17
N ILE A 432 -22.32 5.88 0.72
CA ILE A 432 -23.45 5.75 1.68
C ILE A 432 -24.80 5.68 0.95
N PRO A 433 -25.21 6.71 0.16
CA PRO A 433 -26.46 6.61 -0.58
C PRO A 433 -26.46 5.44 -1.58
N VAL A 434 -25.31 5.14 -2.20
CA VAL A 434 -25.17 3.98 -3.09
C VAL A 434 -25.46 2.67 -2.35
N TYR A 435 -24.98 2.50 -1.12
CA TYR A 435 -25.28 1.32 -0.29
C TYR A 435 -26.77 1.15 -0.03
N TYR A 436 -27.47 2.21 0.36
CA TYR A 436 -28.90 2.14 0.64
C TYR A 436 -29.72 1.89 -0.64
N LEU A 437 -29.40 2.57 -1.75
CA LEU A 437 -30.05 2.34 -3.05
C LEU A 437 -29.82 0.90 -3.55
N TRP A 438 -28.60 0.40 -3.44
CA TRP A 438 -28.27 -0.98 -3.82
C TRP A 438 -29.09 -2.00 -3.01
N ARG A 439 -29.25 -1.76 -1.70
CA ARG A 439 -30.09 -2.62 -0.84
C ARG A 439 -31.57 -2.61 -1.24
N THR A 440 -32.13 -1.45 -1.63
CA THR A 440 -33.54 -1.34 -2.05
C THR A 440 -33.81 -2.06 -3.38
N TRP A 441 -32.80 -2.18 -4.24
CA TRP A 441 -32.93 -2.83 -5.55
C TRP A 441 -32.67 -4.37 -5.51
N GLY A 442 -32.76 -4.98 -4.33
CA GLY A 442 -32.72 -6.43 -4.15
C GLY A 442 -31.32 -7.00 -3.87
N GLY A 443 -30.45 -6.23 -3.26
CA GLY A 443 -29.27 -6.78 -2.61
C GLY A 443 -29.69 -7.76 -1.51
N PRO A 444 -29.04 -8.95 -1.35
CA PRO A 444 -29.35 -9.87 -0.28
C PRO A 444 -29.17 -9.18 1.09
N ALA A 445 -30.02 -9.58 2.08
CA ALA A 445 -29.86 -9.07 3.42
C ALA A 445 -28.43 -9.43 3.94
N PRO A 446 -27.70 -8.48 4.56
CA PRO A 446 -26.32 -8.70 4.98
C PRO A 446 -26.12 -9.90 5.92
N ALA A 447 -27.12 -10.22 6.76
CA ALA A 447 -27.07 -11.35 7.70
C ALA A 447 -27.07 -12.69 6.98
N THR A 448 -27.93 -12.87 5.98
CA THR A 448 -28.01 -14.11 5.17
C THR A 448 -26.79 -14.30 4.26
N ALA A 449 -26.22 -13.21 3.72
CA ALA A 449 -25.04 -13.28 2.89
C ALA A 449 -23.76 -13.65 3.67
N LEU A 450 -23.75 -13.37 4.98
CA LEU A 450 -22.59 -13.54 5.86
C LEU A 450 -22.67 -14.81 6.73
N GLY A 451 -23.83 -15.52 6.74
CA GLY A 451 -24.02 -16.66 7.63
C GLY A 451 -23.98 -16.27 9.12
N LEU A 452 -24.41 -15.07 9.45
CA LEU A 452 -24.46 -14.52 10.82
C LEU A 452 -25.82 -14.76 11.51
N GLU A 453 -26.65 -15.68 10.98
CA GLU A 453 -27.88 -16.16 11.63
C GLU A 453 -27.58 -17.29 12.60
#